data_246e94cd9e7ec1cd5d3ff8808416c6c3
#
_entry.id   246e94cd9e7ec1cd5d3ff8808416c6c3
#
_cell.length_a   1.000
_cell.length_b   1.000
_cell.length_c   1.000
_cell.angle_alpha   90.00
_cell.angle_beta   90.00
_cell.angle_gamma   90.00
#
_symmetry.space_group_name_H-M   'P 1'
#
loop_
_entity.id
_entity.type
_entity.pdbx_description
1 polymer ?
#
loop_
_entity_poly.entity_id
_entity_poly.type
_entity_poly.pdbx_seq_one_letter_code
_entity_poly.pdbx_strand_id
1 'polypeptide(L)'
;MKHKAVTQRILAWMLALALLFTGILPANTASLTVNAASTTKSSNEITTAEEFPTQIPAGETYTLTADIKLADGQQITDLAGTLDGQGHVITLSGKALAENVSGTIQNLGVAGSVDVESDDKGSITDNLTGTIQNSYSTVTINDEEMFEEVGGIVGVLDGGSILNCYYAGTS
;
A
#
# COMPACT_ATOMS: atom_id res chain seq x y z
N MET A 1 -8.52 32.53 1.71
CA MET A 1 -7.72 31.58 0.87
C MET A 1 -8.00 31.68 -0.65
N LYS A 2 -8.72 32.69 -1.16
CA LYS A 2 -9.02 32.81 -2.61
C LYS A 2 -7.99 33.63 -3.41
N HIS A 3 -7.05 34.33 -2.76
CA HIS A 3 -6.11 35.20 -3.44
C HIS A 3 -4.87 34.52 -4.04
N LYS A 4 -4.43 33.36 -3.51
CA LYS A 4 -3.24 32.64 -4.04
C LYS A 4 -3.46 32.00 -5.41
N ALA A 5 -4.66 31.53 -5.69
CA ALA A 5 -4.98 30.86 -6.97
C ALA A 5 -5.08 31.85 -8.14
N VAL A 6 -5.47 33.11 -7.87
CA VAL A 6 -5.58 34.16 -8.90
C VAL A 6 -4.20 34.63 -9.31
N THR A 7 -3.27 34.79 -8.37
CA THR A 7 -1.92 35.28 -8.65
C THR A 7 -1.11 34.29 -9.51
N GLN A 8 -1.26 32.99 -9.30
CA GLN A 8 -0.57 32.00 -10.12
C GLN A 8 -1.12 31.91 -11.56
N ARG A 9 -2.41 32.13 -11.75
CA ARG A 9 -3.02 32.17 -13.09
C ARG A 9 -2.61 33.42 -13.89
N ILE A 10 -2.49 34.58 -13.23
CA ILE A 10 -2.04 35.83 -13.86
C ILE A 10 -0.56 35.73 -14.27
N LEU A 11 0.28 35.08 -13.43
CA LEU A 11 1.70 34.88 -13.76
C LEU A 11 1.90 33.98 -14.98
N ALA A 12 1.08 32.91 -15.11
CA ALA A 12 1.10 32.01 -16.27
C ALA A 12 0.70 32.70 -17.58
N TRP A 13 -0.29 33.62 -17.51
CA TRP A 13 -0.73 34.36 -18.68
C TRP A 13 0.25 35.49 -19.08
N MET A 14 0.93 36.10 -18.11
CA MET A 14 1.98 37.10 -18.40
C MET A 14 3.21 36.46 -19.04
N LEU A 15 3.57 35.20 -18.66
CA LEU A 15 4.68 34.48 -19.31
C LEU A 15 4.36 34.08 -20.75
N ALA A 16 3.09 33.76 -21.03
CA ALA A 16 2.64 33.38 -22.36
C ALA A 16 2.58 34.60 -23.32
N LEU A 17 2.31 35.80 -22.78
CA LEU A 17 2.23 37.04 -23.57
C LEU A 17 3.62 37.63 -23.92
N ALA A 18 4.64 37.37 -23.10
CA ALA A 18 6.00 37.84 -23.35
C ALA A 18 6.71 37.09 -24.51
N LEU A 19 6.23 35.91 -24.91
CA LEU A 19 6.78 35.12 -26.00
C LEU A 19 6.24 35.53 -27.40
N LEU A 20 5.22 36.40 -27.46
CA LEU A 20 4.57 36.80 -28.71
C LEU A 20 5.17 38.08 -29.34
N PHE A 21 6.13 38.77 -28.70
CA PHE A 21 6.59 40.09 -29.14
C PHE A 21 8.06 40.19 -29.63
N THR A 22 8.80 39.06 -29.72
CA THR A 22 10.13 39.07 -30.33
C THR A 22 10.18 38.20 -31.56
N GLY A 23 9.69 38.73 -32.67
CA GLY A 23 9.78 38.10 -34.00
C GLY A 23 11.18 38.09 -34.57
N ILE A 24 12.13 37.34 -34.01
CA ILE A 24 13.37 36.93 -34.68
C ILE A 24 13.70 35.55 -34.12
N LEU A 25 13.32 34.50 -34.87
CA LEU A 25 13.78 33.13 -34.59
C LEU A 25 15.08 32.95 -35.39
N PRO A 26 16.24 32.71 -34.75
CA PRO A 26 17.38 32.11 -35.45
C PRO A 26 17.04 30.66 -35.77
N ALA A 27 17.28 30.26 -37.02
CA ALA A 27 17.04 28.91 -37.53
C ALA A 27 18.07 27.89 -36.96
N ASN A 28 17.99 27.66 -35.65
CA ASN A 28 18.64 26.54 -34.98
C ASN A 28 17.88 26.27 -33.67
N THR A 29 16.67 25.75 -33.81
CA THR A 29 15.92 25.27 -32.67
C THR A 29 16.50 23.93 -32.20
N ALA A 30 17.51 24.01 -31.33
CA ALA A 30 17.75 22.89 -30.43
C ALA A 30 16.46 22.72 -29.60
N SER A 31 15.77 21.64 -29.85
CA SER A 31 14.59 21.23 -29.08
C SER A 31 15.03 21.12 -27.63
N LEU A 32 14.72 22.15 -26.82
CA LEU A 32 14.76 22.02 -25.38
C LEU A 32 13.60 21.09 -25.00
N THR A 33 13.82 19.79 -25.08
CA THR A 33 13.03 18.83 -24.34
C THR A 33 13.29 19.12 -22.88
N VAL A 34 12.44 19.94 -22.28
CA VAL A 34 12.27 19.98 -20.84
C VAL A 34 11.69 18.59 -20.50
N ASN A 35 12.60 17.66 -20.23
CA ASN A 35 12.26 16.43 -19.56
C ASN A 35 11.92 16.86 -18.11
N ALA A 36 10.71 17.42 -17.91
CA ALA A 36 10.10 17.36 -16.62
C ALA A 36 9.99 15.84 -16.38
N ALA A 37 10.86 15.33 -15.53
CA ALA A 37 10.68 14.02 -14.96
C ALA A 37 9.36 14.12 -14.17
N SER A 38 8.24 13.94 -14.88
CA SER A 38 7.01 13.53 -14.30
C SER A 38 7.33 12.17 -13.71
N THR A 39 7.65 12.13 -12.44
CA THR A 39 7.51 10.90 -11.67
C THR A 39 6.02 10.61 -11.70
N THR A 40 5.55 10.00 -12.78
CA THR A 40 4.26 9.33 -12.81
C THR A 40 4.42 8.21 -11.80
N LYS A 41 3.94 8.46 -10.57
CA LYS A 41 3.76 7.40 -9.59
C LYS A 41 2.96 6.30 -10.31
N SER A 42 3.47 5.08 -10.30
CA SER A 42 2.69 3.93 -10.76
C SER A 42 1.40 3.90 -9.96
N SER A 43 0.28 3.64 -10.59
CA SER A 43 -1.04 3.62 -9.91
C SER A 43 -1.10 2.62 -8.76
N ASN A 44 -0.15 1.67 -8.69
CA ASN A 44 -0.11 0.57 -7.72
C ASN A 44 1.07 0.71 -6.71
N GLU A 45 1.69 1.89 -6.61
CA GLU A 45 2.66 2.18 -5.55
C GLU A 45 1.94 2.72 -4.32
N ILE A 46 2.23 2.14 -3.16
CA ILE A 46 1.69 2.52 -1.86
C ILE A 46 2.78 3.19 -1.04
N THR A 47 2.62 4.48 -0.77
CA THR A 47 3.54 5.28 0.04
C THR A 47 2.90 5.75 1.34
N THR A 48 1.56 5.80 1.38
CA THR A 48 0.78 6.28 2.53
C THR A 48 -0.42 5.36 2.79
N ALA A 49 -1.01 5.45 3.97
CA ALA A 49 -2.19 4.67 4.33
C ALA A 49 -3.43 5.02 3.51
N GLU A 50 -3.53 6.25 2.99
CA GLU A 50 -4.64 6.68 2.15
C GLU A 50 -4.63 6.00 0.77
N GLU A 51 -3.46 5.50 0.33
CA GLU A 51 -3.28 4.79 -0.93
C GLU A 51 -3.45 3.27 -0.77
N PHE A 52 -3.59 2.81 0.48
CA PHE A 52 -3.73 1.38 0.78
C PHE A 52 -5.05 0.85 0.22
N PRO A 53 -5.02 -0.18 -0.65
CA PRO A 53 -6.21 -0.64 -1.35
C PRO A 53 -7.14 -1.45 -0.43
N THR A 54 -8.43 -1.42 -0.74
CA THR A 54 -9.41 -2.34 -0.12
C THR A 54 -9.46 -3.69 -0.83
N GLN A 55 -8.99 -3.77 -2.08
CA GLN A 55 -8.91 -5.00 -2.87
C GLN A 55 -7.68 -4.96 -3.79
N ILE A 56 -7.08 -6.12 -4.04
CA ILE A 56 -6.02 -6.30 -5.05
C ILE A 56 -6.47 -7.36 -6.06
N PRO A 57 -6.91 -6.94 -7.26
CA PRO A 57 -7.40 -7.85 -8.29
C PRO A 57 -6.32 -8.81 -8.80
N ALA A 58 -6.74 -9.98 -9.30
CA ALA A 58 -5.85 -10.94 -9.92
C ALA A 58 -5.07 -10.31 -11.10
N GLY A 59 -3.77 -10.60 -11.17
CA GLY A 59 -2.87 -10.06 -12.18
C GLY A 59 -2.31 -8.67 -11.86
N GLU A 60 -2.82 -7.97 -10.84
CA GLU A 60 -2.27 -6.69 -10.38
C GLU A 60 -1.20 -6.92 -9.30
N THR A 61 -0.18 -6.06 -9.30
CA THR A 61 0.83 -6.02 -8.24
C THR A 61 0.84 -4.64 -7.60
N TYR A 62 0.67 -4.62 -6.30
CA TYR A 62 0.81 -3.41 -5.48
C TYR A 62 2.13 -3.50 -4.71
N THR A 63 2.85 -2.38 -4.66
CA THR A 63 4.20 -2.34 -4.10
C THR A 63 4.31 -1.25 -3.05
N LEU A 64 4.77 -1.60 -1.85
CA LEU A 64 5.11 -0.59 -0.86
C LEU A 64 6.41 0.11 -1.23
N THR A 65 6.44 1.42 -1.02
CA THR A 65 7.63 2.26 -1.20
C THR A 65 8.06 2.96 0.09
N ALA A 66 7.30 2.76 1.17
CA ALA A 66 7.59 3.26 2.52
C ALA A 66 6.90 2.38 3.57
N ASP A 67 7.36 2.50 4.82
CA ASP A 67 6.62 1.98 5.96
C ASP A 67 5.34 2.80 6.16
N ILE A 68 4.22 2.14 6.40
CA ILE A 68 2.92 2.80 6.58
C ILE A 68 2.24 2.34 7.87
N LYS A 69 1.42 3.22 8.43
CA LYS A 69 0.52 2.88 9.54
C LYS A 69 -0.91 3.01 9.06
N LEU A 70 -1.64 1.90 9.08
CA LEU A 70 -3.05 1.87 8.70
C LEU A 70 -3.92 2.58 9.74
N ALA A 71 -5.03 3.13 9.28
CA ALA A 71 -6.09 3.62 10.15
C ALA A 71 -6.77 2.46 10.88
N ASP A 72 -7.48 2.79 11.95
CA ASP A 72 -8.24 1.80 12.72
C ASP A 72 -9.24 1.06 11.84
N GLY A 73 -9.21 -0.28 11.91
CA GLY A 73 -10.06 -1.15 11.09
C GLY A 73 -9.77 -1.17 9.60
N GLN A 74 -8.73 -0.51 9.10
CA GLN A 74 -8.34 -0.55 7.68
C GLN A 74 -7.70 -1.89 7.33
N GLN A 75 -8.23 -2.57 6.31
CA GLN A 75 -7.72 -3.85 5.81
C GLN A 75 -8.05 -4.05 4.32
N ILE A 76 -7.42 -5.03 3.70
CA ILE A 76 -7.80 -5.55 2.38
C ILE A 76 -8.89 -6.61 2.58
N THR A 77 -10.03 -6.51 1.89
CA THR A 77 -11.08 -7.55 1.95
C THR A 77 -10.73 -8.75 1.08
N ASP A 78 -10.26 -8.52 -0.15
CA ASP A 78 -9.87 -9.57 -1.08
C ASP A 78 -8.55 -9.26 -1.78
N LEU A 79 -7.55 -10.14 -1.61
CA LEU A 79 -6.27 -10.08 -2.25
C LEU A 79 -6.11 -11.27 -3.20
N ALA A 80 -6.41 -11.06 -4.49
CA ALA A 80 -6.24 -12.05 -5.53
C ALA A 80 -4.98 -11.83 -6.39
N GLY A 81 -4.41 -10.63 -6.38
CA GLY A 81 -3.16 -10.26 -7.03
C GLY A 81 -1.95 -10.44 -6.13
N THR A 82 -1.00 -9.50 -6.19
CA THR A 82 0.22 -9.52 -5.38
C THR A 82 0.37 -8.24 -4.55
N LEU A 83 0.68 -8.38 -3.28
CA LEU A 83 1.18 -7.32 -2.42
C LEU A 83 2.66 -7.57 -2.15
N ASP A 84 3.53 -6.72 -2.68
CA ASP A 84 4.97 -6.79 -2.46
C ASP A 84 5.40 -5.68 -1.48
N GLY A 85 5.80 -6.07 -0.30
CA GLY A 85 6.25 -5.15 0.75
C GLY A 85 7.60 -4.53 0.51
N GLN A 86 8.44 -5.05 -0.39
CA GLN A 86 9.81 -4.57 -0.65
C GLN A 86 10.68 -4.44 0.61
N GLY A 87 10.36 -5.17 1.66
CA GLY A 87 11.01 -5.12 2.96
C GLY A 87 10.47 -4.05 3.91
N HIS A 88 9.46 -3.31 3.51
CA HIS A 88 8.77 -2.33 4.36
C HIS A 88 7.83 -2.97 5.37
N VAL A 89 7.41 -2.17 6.34
CA VAL A 89 6.52 -2.59 7.43
C VAL A 89 5.17 -1.90 7.33
N ILE A 90 4.11 -2.69 7.49
CA ILE A 90 2.75 -2.18 7.71
C ILE A 90 2.40 -2.32 9.19
N THR A 91 2.04 -1.21 9.82
CA THR A 91 1.54 -1.20 11.20
C THR A 91 0.02 -1.24 11.19
N LEU A 92 -0.54 -2.30 11.74
CA LEU A 92 -1.99 -2.53 11.84
C LEU A 92 -2.60 -1.83 13.06
N SER A 93 -3.92 -1.62 13.01
CA SER A 93 -4.75 -1.15 14.11
C SER A 93 -6.11 -1.87 14.09
N GLY A 94 -6.29 -2.82 14.99
CA GLY A 94 -7.54 -3.52 15.24
C GLY A 94 -7.84 -4.71 14.33
N LYS A 95 -7.43 -4.70 13.06
CA LYS A 95 -7.75 -5.77 12.11
C LYS A 95 -6.51 -6.38 11.46
N ALA A 96 -6.64 -7.63 10.97
CA ALA A 96 -5.65 -8.28 10.12
C ALA A 96 -5.37 -7.45 8.87
N LEU A 97 -4.20 -7.65 8.25
CA LEU A 97 -3.84 -6.95 7.01
C LEU A 97 -4.83 -7.24 5.88
N ALA A 98 -5.26 -8.50 5.75
CA ALA A 98 -6.24 -8.91 4.77
C ALA A 98 -7.23 -9.92 5.36
N GLU A 99 -8.48 -9.91 4.87
CA GLU A 99 -9.49 -10.90 5.23
C GLU A 99 -9.27 -12.18 4.41
N ASN A 100 -9.25 -12.09 3.09
CA ASN A 100 -9.09 -13.22 2.19
C ASN A 100 -7.89 -13.04 1.27
N VAL A 101 -7.01 -14.03 1.20
CA VAL A 101 -5.83 -14.04 0.33
C VAL A 101 -5.83 -15.28 -0.54
N SER A 102 -6.13 -15.10 -1.83
CA SER A 102 -5.98 -16.12 -2.87
C SER A 102 -4.77 -15.86 -3.77
N GLY A 103 -4.19 -14.67 -3.72
CA GLY A 103 -2.99 -14.26 -4.42
C GLY A 103 -1.72 -14.43 -3.60
N THR A 104 -0.83 -13.44 -3.65
CA THR A 104 0.49 -13.51 -3.00
C THR A 104 0.75 -12.28 -2.12
N ILE A 105 1.20 -12.51 -0.89
CA ILE A 105 1.85 -11.51 -0.04
C ILE A 105 3.31 -11.89 0.07
N GLN A 106 4.22 -10.93 -0.17
CA GLN A 106 5.65 -11.20 -0.13
C GLN A 106 6.49 -10.04 0.40
N ASN A 107 7.67 -10.38 0.94
CA ASN A 107 8.71 -9.42 1.35
C ASN A 107 8.18 -8.34 2.31
N LEU A 108 7.32 -8.70 3.26
CA LEU A 108 6.55 -7.77 4.08
C LEU A 108 6.78 -8.01 5.57
N GLY A 109 7.00 -6.92 6.31
CA GLY A 109 6.86 -6.90 7.76
C GLY A 109 5.47 -6.42 8.18
N VAL A 110 4.88 -7.04 9.20
CA VAL A 110 3.60 -6.63 9.80
C VAL A 110 3.78 -6.43 11.29
N ALA A 111 3.31 -5.29 11.81
CA ALA A 111 3.40 -4.91 13.21
C ALA A 111 2.08 -4.28 13.70
N GLY A 112 2.00 -3.89 14.97
CA GLY A 112 0.82 -3.24 15.55
C GLY A 112 -0.04 -4.21 16.34
N SER A 113 -1.36 -4.10 16.22
CA SER A 113 -2.31 -4.93 16.96
C SER A 113 -3.48 -5.40 16.09
N VAL A 114 -3.99 -6.58 16.44
CA VAL A 114 -5.24 -7.15 15.90
C VAL A 114 -6.12 -7.51 17.09
N ASP A 115 -7.36 -7.06 17.04
CA ASP A 115 -8.39 -7.39 18.02
C ASP A 115 -9.20 -8.58 17.46
N VAL A 116 -9.24 -9.67 18.22
CA VAL A 116 -9.94 -10.90 17.85
C VAL A 116 -11.38 -10.79 18.31
N GLU A 117 -12.32 -10.81 17.38
CA GLU A 117 -13.76 -10.70 17.62
C GLU A 117 -14.51 -12.00 17.28
N SER A 118 -13.81 -13.00 16.74
CA SER A 118 -14.35 -14.32 16.38
C SER A 118 -13.22 -15.30 16.15
N ASP A 119 -13.51 -16.60 16.01
CA ASP A 119 -12.57 -17.62 15.54
C ASP A 119 -12.03 -17.30 14.13
N ASP A 120 -11.04 -18.06 13.68
CA ASP A 120 -10.44 -17.99 12.34
C ASP A 120 -9.67 -16.68 12.06
N LYS A 121 -9.09 -16.04 13.08
CA LYS A 121 -8.34 -14.79 12.94
C LYS A 121 -6.83 -15.02 12.88
N GLY A 122 -6.17 -14.26 11.97
CA GLY A 122 -4.74 -14.21 11.86
C GLY A 122 -4.20 -12.78 11.91
N SER A 123 -2.89 -12.60 12.03
CA SER A 123 -2.34 -11.25 11.99
C SER A 123 -2.14 -10.73 10.56
N ILE A 124 -1.74 -11.59 9.63
CA ILE A 124 -1.58 -11.20 8.22
C ILE A 124 -2.89 -11.43 7.45
N THR A 125 -3.51 -12.60 7.61
CA THR A 125 -4.80 -12.84 6.96
C THR A 125 -5.66 -13.78 7.79
N ASP A 126 -6.97 -13.60 7.68
CA ASP A 126 -7.93 -14.52 8.28
C ASP A 126 -7.98 -15.82 7.46
N ASN A 127 -8.12 -15.73 6.13
CA ASN A 127 -8.21 -16.91 5.24
C ASN A 127 -7.13 -16.89 4.16
N LEU A 128 -6.37 -17.99 4.03
CA LEU A 128 -5.32 -18.16 3.03
C LEU A 128 -5.55 -19.36 2.14
N THR A 129 -5.81 -19.10 0.85
CA THR A 129 -5.78 -20.10 -0.23
C THR A 129 -4.60 -19.89 -1.18
N GLY A 130 -3.96 -18.71 -1.13
CA GLY A 130 -2.82 -18.30 -1.92
C GLY A 130 -1.46 -18.54 -1.24
N THR A 131 -0.55 -17.57 -1.31
CA THR A 131 0.81 -17.70 -0.78
C THR A 131 1.22 -16.49 0.05
N ILE A 132 1.82 -16.75 1.22
CA ILE A 132 2.58 -15.75 1.99
C ILE A 132 4.03 -16.19 2.01
N GLN A 133 4.96 -15.32 1.58
CA GLN A 133 6.38 -15.69 1.54
C GLN A 133 7.30 -14.55 1.96
N ASN A 134 8.48 -14.93 2.53
CA ASN A 134 9.53 -13.99 2.94
C ASN A 134 8.98 -12.84 3.80
N SER A 135 8.05 -13.13 4.68
CA SER A 135 7.31 -12.13 5.46
C SER A 135 7.32 -12.48 6.95
N TYR A 136 7.05 -11.50 7.78
CA TYR A 136 6.98 -11.73 9.21
C TYR A 136 5.89 -10.88 9.87
N SER A 137 5.46 -11.34 11.06
CA SER A 137 4.54 -10.59 11.91
C SER A 137 5.08 -10.46 13.32
N THR A 138 5.02 -9.23 13.86
CA THR A 138 5.29 -8.90 15.26
C THR A 138 4.06 -8.31 15.95
N VAL A 139 2.90 -8.58 15.40
CA VAL A 139 1.61 -8.06 15.84
C VAL A 139 1.27 -8.58 17.23
N THR A 140 0.73 -7.71 18.09
CA THR A 140 0.06 -8.14 19.31
C THR A 140 -1.36 -8.59 18.96
N ILE A 141 -1.71 -9.81 19.33
CA ILE A 141 -3.06 -10.34 19.13
C ILE A 141 -3.82 -10.17 20.45
N ASN A 142 -4.85 -9.33 20.43
CA ASN A 142 -5.70 -9.08 21.59
C ASN A 142 -6.92 -10.02 21.52
N ASP A 143 -6.84 -11.13 22.23
CA ASP A 143 -7.90 -12.13 22.33
C ASP A 143 -8.45 -12.16 23.75
N GLU A 144 -9.38 -11.22 24.06
CA GLU A 144 -9.96 -11.10 25.40
C GLU A 144 -11.00 -12.20 25.71
N GLU A 145 -11.60 -12.78 24.67
CA GLU A 145 -12.67 -13.79 24.81
C GLU A 145 -12.15 -15.22 24.72
N MET A 146 -10.83 -15.40 24.45
CA MET A 146 -10.14 -16.70 24.29
C MET A 146 -10.78 -17.58 23.22
N PHE A 147 -10.85 -17.08 22.02
CA PHE A 147 -11.30 -17.85 20.85
C PHE A 147 -10.35 -19.03 20.56
N GLU A 148 -10.89 -20.13 20.06
CA GLU A 148 -10.14 -21.38 19.93
C GLU A 148 -9.21 -21.44 18.71
N GLU A 149 -9.53 -20.69 17.63
CA GLU A 149 -8.83 -20.75 16.34
C GLU A 149 -8.23 -19.38 16.00
N VAL A 150 -7.06 -19.10 16.60
CA VAL A 150 -6.32 -17.85 16.38
C VAL A 150 -4.90 -18.14 15.97
N GLY A 151 -4.51 -17.69 14.78
CA GLY A 151 -3.19 -17.92 14.22
C GLY A 151 -2.27 -16.71 14.32
N GLY A 152 -1.00 -16.90 14.64
CA GLY A 152 -0.01 -15.82 14.67
C GLY A 152 0.22 -15.14 13.30
N ILE A 153 0.02 -15.86 12.19
CA ILE A 153 0.14 -15.36 10.81
C ILE A 153 -1.19 -15.46 10.07
N VAL A 154 -1.80 -16.63 10.08
CA VAL A 154 -3.00 -16.99 9.32
C VAL A 154 -4.00 -17.62 10.26
N GLY A 155 -5.27 -17.22 10.19
CA GLY A 155 -6.36 -17.87 10.90
C GLY A 155 -6.65 -19.25 10.30
N VAL A 156 -7.10 -19.30 9.06
CA VAL A 156 -7.40 -20.53 8.33
C VAL A 156 -6.49 -20.71 7.12
N LEU A 157 -5.80 -21.83 7.03
CA LEU A 157 -5.01 -22.24 5.87
C LEU A 157 -5.77 -23.31 5.07
N ASP A 158 -6.40 -22.91 3.96
CA ASP A 158 -7.17 -23.80 3.10
C ASP A 158 -6.49 -23.97 1.73
N GLY A 159 -5.53 -24.90 1.67
CA GLY A 159 -4.80 -25.21 0.44
C GLY A 159 -3.71 -24.20 0.04
N GLY A 160 -3.52 -23.13 0.82
CA GLY A 160 -2.48 -22.12 0.59
C GLY A 160 -1.09 -22.55 1.07
N SER A 161 -0.11 -21.65 0.99
CA SER A 161 1.28 -21.89 1.37
C SER A 161 1.88 -20.74 2.17
N ILE A 162 2.65 -21.07 3.22
CA ILE A 162 3.43 -20.12 4.02
C ILE A 162 4.90 -20.54 3.90
N LEU A 163 5.75 -19.66 3.33
CA LEU A 163 7.14 -19.97 3.00
C LEU A 163 8.08 -18.91 3.58
N ASN A 164 9.11 -19.32 4.32
CA ASN A 164 10.10 -18.41 4.92
C ASN A 164 9.45 -17.29 5.74
N CYS A 165 8.45 -17.61 6.54
CA CYS A 165 7.75 -16.66 7.39
C CYS A 165 7.96 -17.01 8.87
N TYR A 166 7.83 -16.00 9.72
CA TYR A 166 7.81 -16.21 11.17
C TYR A 166 6.86 -15.23 11.87
N TYR A 167 6.40 -15.66 13.04
CA TYR A 167 5.65 -14.84 13.98
C TYR A 167 6.50 -14.64 15.25
N ALA A 168 6.63 -13.39 15.69
CA ALA A 168 7.33 -12.99 16.90
C ALA A 168 6.54 -11.93 17.69
N GLY A 169 5.20 -12.00 17.58
CA GLY A 169 4.29 -11.15 18.34
C GLY A 169 3.96 -11.72 19.73
N THR A 170 2.94 -11.16 20.34
CA THR A 170 2.37 -11.59 21.63
C THR A 170 0.87 -11.85 21.47
N SER A 171 0.36 -12.72 22.31
CA SER A 171 -1.06 -13.03 22.47
C SER A 171 -1.42 -13.07 23.93
#